data_13802c927b0bcbc71f386efbb69bf467
#
_entry.id   13802c927b0bcbc71f386efbb69bf467
#
_cell.length_a   1.000
_cell.length_b   1.000
_cell.length_c   1.000
_cell.angle_alpha   90.00
_cell.angle_beta   90.00
_cell.angle_gamma   90.00
#
_symmetry.space_group_name_H-M   'P 1'
#
loop_
_entity.id
_entity.type
_entity.pdbx_description
1 polymer ?
#
loop_
_entity_poly.entity_id
_entity_poly.type
_entity_poly.pdbx_seq_one_letter_code
_entity_poly.pdbx_strand_id
1 'polypeptide(L)'
;MPRTLADLVAQHLVASGRFLDDDAELAYQHARTARRLAARLGGVREAVAITAYLAEHYDEALTEFRAVRRMTGNHEVIAMMADCERALGRPDKALALTKDKHVHDVSEATQVELLIVAAGARRDKGQTAVAVQMLEVPELTKRTRAEWLPRLRYAYADALAEAGRTDDALVWFHRAAGVDGDGVTGAAERAAELEGLEFTDLDEDDTVVDDEYFEDETTDTTTDTTTDEDADEDDDLDADAEDVDLEEDTDEVDDQDDDQDDVVDGGENKGGGE
;
A
#
# COMPACT_ATOMS: atom_id res chain seq x y z
N MET A 1 -10.54 -25.93 -11.77
CA MET A 1 -10.24 -24.97 -12.86
C MET A 1 -9.58 -25.72 -14.00
N PRO A 2 -9.93 -25.52 -15.29
CA PRO A 2 -9.18 -26.07 -16.40
C PRO A 2 -7.71 -25.62 -16.34
N ARG A 3 -6.74 -26.46 -16.76
CA ARG A 3 -5.31 -26.13 -16.69
C ARG A 3 -4.98 -24.78 -17.37
N THR A 4 -5.50 -24.58 -18.58
CA THR A 4 -5.29 -23.34 -19.34
C THR A 4 -5.79 -22.07 -18.60
N LEU A 5 -6.93 -22.15 -17.92
CA LEU A 5 -7.46 -21.03 -17.16
C LEU A 5 -6.64 -20.80 -15.87
N ALA A 6 -6.19 -21.87 -15.20
CA ALA A 6 -5.32 -21.77 -14.04
C ALA A 6 -3.98 -21.15 -14.40
N ASP A 7 -3.41 -21.56 -15.54
CA ASP A 7 -2.14 -21.02 -16.04
C ASP A 7 -2.27 -19.52 -16.38
N LEU A 8 -3.37 -19.09 -17.00
CA LEU A 8 -3.62 -17.68 -17.31
C LEU A 8 -3.77 -16.84 -16.02
N VAL A 9 -4.52 -17.31 -15.04
CA VAL A 9 -4.63 -16.65 -13.72
C VAL A 9 -3.26 -16.53 -13.06
N ALA A 10 -2.46 -17.60 -13.07
CA ALA A 10 -1.12 -17.59 -12.50
C ALA A 10 -0.19 -16.59 -13.21
N GLN A 11 -0.25 -16.51 -14.55
CA GLN A 11 0.53 -15.54 -15.31
C GLN A 11 0.18 -14.09 -14.92
N HIS A 12 -1.11 -13.77 -14.78
CA HIS A 12 -1.53 -12.44 -14.36
C HIS A 12 -1.11 -12.14 -12.92
N LEU A 13 -1.17 -13.09 -11.98
CA LEU A 13 -0.70 -12.90 -10.62
C LEU A 13 0.82 -12.70 -10.55
N VAL A 14 1.57 -13.46 -11.35
CA VAL A 14 3.04 -13.28 -11.44
C VAL A 14 3.38 -11.91 -12.04
N ALA A 15 2.68 -11.50 -13.10
CA ALA A 15 2.88 -10.17 -13.68
C ALA A 15 2.54 -9.07 -12.67
N SER A 16 1.41 -9.20 -11.97
CA SER A 16 1.01 -8.27 -10.90
C SER A 16 2.11 -8.13 -9.84
N GLY A 17 2.70 -9.23 -9.35
CA GLY A 17 3.79 -9.18 -8.39
C GLY A 17 5.09 -8.56 -8.94
N ARG A 18 5.37 -8.70 -10.24
CA ARG A 18 6.57 -8.11 -10.85
C ARG A 18 6.52 -6.60 -11.01
N PHE A 19 5.32 -6.07 -11.23
CA PHE A 19 5.12 -4.63 -11.40
C PHE A 19 4.79 -3.90 -10.09
N LEU A 20 4.76 -4.62 -8.96
CA LEU A 20 4.26 -4.08 -7.69
C LEU A 20 5.02 -2.83 -7.24
N ASP A 21 6.33 -2.85 -7.40
CA ASP A 21 7.22 -1.78 -6.93
C ASP A 21 7.48 -0.74 -8.03
N ASP A 22 7.41 -1.14 -9.32
CA ASP A 22 7.76 -0.27 -10.45
C ASP A 22 6.53 0.48 -11.02
N ASP A 23 5.37 -0.21 -11.11
CA ASP A 23 4.13 0.33 -11.69
C ASP A 23 2.91 -0.29 -10.99
N ALA A 24 2.48 0.35 -9.91
CA ALA A 24 1.36 -0.12 -9.10
C ALA A 24 0.04 -0.20 -9.88
N GLU A 25 -0.18 0.72 -10.85
CA GLU A 25 -1.40 0.71 -11.67
C GLU A 25 -1.41 -0.50 -12.61
N LEU A 26 -0.29 -0.79 -13.28
CA LEU A 26 -0.17 -1.96 -14.14
C LEU A 26 -0.30 -3.27 -13.32
N ALA A 27 0.32 -3.32 -12.13
CA ALA A 27 0.16 -4.43 -11.20
C ALA A 27 -1.32 -4.68 -10.85
N TYR A 28 -2.05 -3.60 -10.57
CA TYR A 28 -3.48 -3.64 -10.28
C TYR A 28 -4.31 -4.13 -11.47
N GLN A 29 -4.05 -3.66 -12.69
CA GLN A 29 -4.76 -4.12 -13.89
C GLN A 29 -4.58 -5.63 -14.12
N HIS A 30 -3.37 -6.16 -13.89
CA HIS A 30 -3.12 -7.59 -13.95
C HIS A 30 -3.89 -8.36 -12.86
N ALA A 31 -3.89 -7.88 -11.62
CA ALA A 31 -4.63 -8.48 -10.53
C ALA A 31 -6.15 -8.49 -10.81
N ARG A 32 -6.72 -7.38 -11.31
CA ARG A 32 -8.12 -7.30 -11.73
C ARG A 32 -8.46 -8.33 -12.82
N THR A 33 -7.58 -8.51 -13.79
CA THR A 33 -7.78 -9.52 -14.84
C THR A 33 -7.80 -10.92 -14.23
N ALA A 34 -6.89 -11.24 -13.30
CA ALA A 34 -6.93 -12.50 -12.57
C ALA A 34 -8.25 -12.68 -11.80
N ARG A 35 -8.79 -11.60 -11.22
CA ARG A 35 -10.09 -11.63 -10.51
C ARG A 35 -11.26 -11.93 -11.43
N ARG A 36 -11.33 -11.35 -12.64
CA ARG A 36 -12.37 -11.67 -13.62
C ARG A 36 -12.41 -13.17 -13.94
N LEU A 37 -11.25 -13.81 -13.95
CA LEU A 37 -11.11 -15.24 -14.26
C LEU A 37 -11.36 -16.14 -13.05
N ALA A 38 -11.07 -15.67 -11.82
CA ALA A 38 -11.02 -16.51 -10.62
C ALA A 38 -11.46 -15.78 -9.34
N ALA A 39 -12.56 -15.03 -9.38
CA ALA A 39 -13.05 -14.20 -8.27
C ALA A 39 -13.33 -14.94 -6.95
N ARG A 40 -13.47 -16.27 -6.98
CA ARG A 40 -13.75 -17.09 -5.79
C ARG A 40 -12.50 -17.56 -5.07
N LEU A 41 -11.31 -17.20 -5.54
CA LEU A 41 -10.05 -17.54 -4.90
C LEU A 41 -9.63 -16.39 -3.97
N GLY A 42 -9.48 -16.68 -2.68
CA GLY A 42 -9.08 -15.68 -1.68
C GLY A 42 -7.77 -14.99 -2.02
N GLY A 43 -6.74 -15.74 -2.45
CA GLY A 43 -5.46 -15.17 -2.86
C GLY A 43 -5.53 -14.25 -4.09
N VAL A 44 -6.46 -14.49 -5.01
CA VAL A 44 -6.69 -13.58 -6.16
C VAL A 44 -7.27 -12.26 -5.67
N ARG A 45 -8.25 -12.30 -4.76
CA ARG A 45 -8.82 -11.09 -4.16
C ARG A 45 -7.80 -10.33 -3.32
N GLU A 46 -6.96 -11.05 -2.59
CA GLU A 46 -5.86 -10.46 -1.82
C GLU A 46 -4.86 -9.72 -2.72
N ALA A 47 -4.49 -10.32 -3.86
CA ALA A 47 -3.66 -9.65 -4.85
C ALA A 47 -4.31 -8.35 -5.37
N VAL A 48 -5.62 -8.38 -5.67
CA VAL A 48 -6.34 -7.15 -6.07
C VAL A 48 -6.37 -6.13 -4.95
N ALA A 49 -6.63 -6.55 -3.71
CA ALA A 49 -6.70 -5.66 -2.56
C ALA A 49 -5.36 -4.92 -2.33
N ILE A 50 -4.25 -5.66 -2.38
CA ILE A 50 -2.90 -5.09 -2.19
C ILE A 50 -2.54 -4.15 -3.33
N THR A 51 -2.73 -4.58 -4.58
CA THR A 51 -2.39 -3.74 -5.75
C THR A 51 -3.28 -2.52 -5.87
N ALA A 52 -4.57 -2.63 -5.58
CA ALA A 52 -5.48 -1.50 -5.52
C ALA A 52 -5.07 -0.50 -4.41
N TYR A 53 -4.63 -1.01 -3.26
CA TYR A 53 -4.11 -0.16 -2.18
C TYR A 53 -2.87 0.62 -2.61
N LEU A 54 -1.90 -0.04 -3.25
CA LEU A 54 -0.67 0.60 -3.75
C LEU A 54 -0.92 1.56 -4.92
N ALA A 55 -1.95 1.27 -5.76
CA ALA A 55 -2.41 2.16 -6.82
C ALA A 55 -3.38 3.25 -6.32
N GLU A 56 -3.54 3.41 -5.00
CA GLU A 56 -4.40 4.41 -4.35
C GLU A 56 -5.91 4.28 -4.64
N HIS A 57 -6.34 3.13 -5.16
CA HIS A 57 -7.76 2.80 -5.34
C HIS A 57 -8.38 2.30 -4.03
N TYR A 58 -8.36 3.15 -3.00
CA TYR A 58 -8.68 2.79 -1.62
C TYR A 58 -10.09 2.23 -1.40
N ASP A 59 -11.11 2.67 -2.16
CA ASP A 59 -12.48 2.13 -2.06
C ASP A 59 -12.53 0.67 -2.54
N GLU A 60 -11.87 0.35 -3.68
CA GLU A 60 -11.79 -1.02 -4.18
C GLU A 60 -10.91 -1.88 -3.27
N ALA A 61 -9.76 -1.37 -2.85
CA ALA A 61 -8.88 -2.05 -1.90
C ALA A 61 -9.63 -2.46 -0.64
N LEU A 62 -10.37 -1.54 -0.03
CA LEU A 62 -11.16 -1.79 1.17
C LEU A 62 -12.26 -2.85 0.95
N THR A 63 -12.93 -2.80 -0.20
CA THR A 63 -13.95 -3.79 -0.58
C THR A 63 -13.34 -5.18 -0.70
N GLU A 64 -12.19 -5.29 -1.38
CA GLU A 64 -11.51 -6.57 -1.56
C GLU A 64 -10.89 -7.09 -0.25
N PHE A 65 -10.31 -6.24 0.59
CA PHE A 65 -9.83 -6.64 1.92
C PHE A 65 -10.94 -7.19 2.81
N ARG A 66 -12.14 -6.55 2.79
CA ARG A 66 -13.31 -7.09 3.50
C ARG A 66 -13.73 -8.46 2.96
N ALA A 67 -13.68 -8.64 1.64
CA ALA A 67 -13.97 -9.93 1.02
C ALA A 67 -12.92 -11.00 1.40
N VAL A 68 -11.62 -10.67 1.38
CA VAL A 68 -10.53 -11.55 1.83
C VAL A 68 -10.78 -11.99 3.26
N ARG A 69 -10.98 -11.04 4.18
CA ARG A 69 -11.25 -11.33 5.59
C ARG A 69 -12.43 -12.29 5.78
N ARG A 70 -13.54 -12.05 5.07
CA ARG A 70 -14.75 -12.92 5.14
C ARG A 70 -14.51 -14.31 4.57
N MET A 71 -13.72 -14.43 3.48
CA MET A 71 -13.53 -15.69 2.76
C MET A 71 -12.46 -16.58 3.41
N THR A 72 -11.41 -16.00 3.94
CA THR A 72 -10.20 -16.71 4.42
C THR A 72 -10.06 -16.69 5.94
N GLY A 73 -10.75 -15.79 6.63
CA GLY A 73 -10.51 -15.53 8.06
C GLY A 73 -9.19 -14.80 8.32
N ASN A 74 -8.50 -14.30 7.28
CA ASN A 74 -7.25 -13.56 7.44
C ASN A 74 -7.53 -12.19 8.06
N HIS A 75 -7.15 -12.01 9.33
CA HIS A 75 -7.29 -10.75 10.06
C HIS A 75 -6.07 -9.83 9.92
N GLU A 76 -4.95 -10.30 9.35
CA GLU A 76 -3.75 -9.49 9.15
C GLU A 76 -3.99 -8.27 8.23
N VAL A 77 -5.00 -8.33 7.37
CA VAL A 77 -5.38 -7.23 6.48
C VAL A 77 -6.02 -6.03 7.18
N ILE A 78 -6.26 -6.10 8.50
CA ILE A 78 -7.00 -5.07 9.24
C ILE A 78 -6.28 -3.73 9.27
N ALA A 79 -4.95 -3.71 9.30
CA ALA A 79 -4.15 -2.48 9.27
C ALA A 79 -4.33 -1.74 7.95
N MET A 80 -4.26 -2.46 6.82
CA MET A 80 -4.49 -1.88 5.49
C MET A 80 -5.94 -1.41 5.31
N MET A 81 -6.92 -2.14 5.88
CA MET A 81 -8.32 -1.68 5.89
C MET A 81 -8.49 -0.37 6.66
N ALA A 82 -7.84 -0.23 7.79
CA ALA A 82 -7.88 0.99 8.60
C ALA A 82 -7.22 2.16 7.86
N ASP A 83 -6.10 1.91 7.18
CA ASP A 83 -5.42 2.94 6.41
C ASP A 83 -6.22 3.36 5.18
N CYS A 84 -6.88 2.44 4.46
CA CYS A 84 -7.84 2.77 3.41
C CYS A 84 -8.96 3.70 3.92
N GLU A 85 -9.55 3.42 5.08
CA GLU A 85 -10.59 4.30 5.65
C GLU A 85 -10.04 5.69 5.98
N ARG A 86 -8.79 5.75 6.45
CA ARG A 86 -8.08 7.01 6.71
C ARG A 86 -7.83 7.79 5.42
N ALA A 87 -7.28 7.14 4.37
CA ALA A 87 -7.02 7.73 3.06
C ALA A 87 -8.30 8.27 2.39
N LEU A 88 -9.44 7.60 2.62
CA LEU A 88 -10.77 8.05 2.18
C LEU A 88 -11.35 9.20 3.03
N GLY A 89 -10.58 9.81 3.94
CA GLY A 89 -11.05 10.90 4.81
C GLY A 89 -12.05 10.45 5.88
N ARG A 90 -11.98 9.19 6.31
CA ARG A 90 -12.89 8.60 7.30
C ARG A 90 -12.13 8.17 8.57
N PRO A 91 -11.43 9.10 9.28
CA PRO A 91 -10.56 8.74 10.41
C PRO A 91 -11.30 8.06 11.57
N ASP A 92 -12.59 8.36 11.77
CA ASP A 92 -13.39 7.69 12.81
C ASP A 92 -13.61 6.20 12.50
N LYS A 93 -13.79 5.82 11.22
CA LYS A 93 -13.89 4.43 10.81
C LYS A 93 -12.54 3.70 10.92
N ALA A 94 -11.45 4.38 10.58
CA ALA A 94 -10.10 3.86 10.82
C ALA A 94 -9.88 3.55 12.31
N LEU A 95 -10.20 4.49 13.19
CA LEU A 95 -10.13 4.30 14.66
C LEU A 95 -11.09 3.22 15.18
N ALA A 96 -12.22 2.98 14.54
CA ALA A 96 -13.10 1.88 14.92
C ALA A 96 -12.47 0.50 14.62
N LEU A 97 -11.75 0.37 13.51
CA LEU A 97 -11.05 -0.87 13.15
C LEU A 97 -9.93 -1.21 14.14
N THR A 98 -9.28 -0.22 14.75
CA THR A 98 -8.25 -0.49 15.77
C THR A 98 -8.82 -1.09 17.08
N LYS A 99 -10.13 -1.10 17.23
CA LYS A 99 -10.85 -1.72 18.34
C LYS A 99 -11.54 -3.05 17.98
N ASP A 100 -11.26 -3.57 16.79
CA ASP A 100 -11.80 -4.86 16.38
C ASP A 100 -11.38 -5.96 17.35
N LYS A 101 -12.28 -6.91 17.61
CA LYS A 101 -12.04 -8.01 18.57
C LYS A 101 -10.84 -8.90 18.21
N HIS A 102 -10.43 -8.92 16.94
CA HIS A 102 -9.33 -9.75 16.45
C HIS A 102 -7.97 -9.01 16.44
N VAL A 103 -7.89 -7.78 16.94
CA VAL A 103 -6.62 -7.03 16.98
C VAL A 103 -5.54 -7.75 17.81
N HIS A 104 -5.95 -8.54 18.80
CA HIS A 104 -5.01 -9.31 19.63
C HIS A 104 -4.61 -10.66 18.99
N ASP A 105 -5.29 -11.06 17.92
CA ASP A 105 -5.05 -12.33 17.23
C ASP A 105 -4.08 -12.17 16.05
N VAL A 106 -3.74 -10.93 15.67
CA VAL A 106 -2.82 -10.64 14.56
C VAL A 106 -1.37 -10.53 15.02
N SER A 107 -0.44 -10.57 14.07
CA SER A 107 1.00 -10.47 14.33
C SER A 107 1.38 -9.15 15.02
N GLU A 108 2.53 -9.13 15.73
CA GLU A 108 3.09 -7.90 16.31
C GLU A 108 3.27 -6.82 15.24
N ALA A 109 3.71 -7.18 14.04
CA ALA A 109 3.86 -6.26 12.93
C ALA A 109 2.53 -5.56 12.59
N THR A 110 1.45 -6.32 12.44
CA THR A 110 0.12 -5.77 12.16
C THR A 110 -0.42 -4.92 13.30
N GLN A 111 -0.15 -5.29 14.56
CA GLN A 111 -0.53 -4.47 15.72
C GLN A 111 0.19 -3.12 15.73
N VAL A 112 1.48 -3.11 15.39
CA VAL A 112 2.27 -1.87 15.28
C VAL A 112 1.78 -1.02 14.11
N GLU A 113 1.50 -1.62 12.94
CA GLU A 113 0.92 -0.88 11.81
C GLU A 113 -0.44 -0.27 12.16
N LEU A 114 -1.30 -1.01 12.86
CA LEU A 114 -2.57 -0.46 13.37
C LEU A 114 -2.36 0.72 14.31
N LEU A 115 -1.34 0.68 15.15
CA LEU A 115 -0.99 1.78 16.05
C LEU A 115 -0.55 3.01 15.25
N ILE A 116 0.28 2.82 14.22
CA ILE A 116 0.73 3.90 13.33
C ILE A 116 -0.49 4.53 12.61
N VAL A 117 -1.36 3.71 12.04
CA VAL A 117 -2.58 4.18 11.36
C VAL A 117 -3.51 4.90 12.34
N ALA A 118 -3.68 4.40 13.57
CA ALA A 118 -4.49 5.05 14.60
C ALA A 118 -3.94 6.43 14.97
N ALA A 119 -2.63 6.55 15.11
CA ALA A 119 -1.97 7.83 15.38
C ALA A 119 -2.15 8.80 14.19
N GLY A 120 -1.99 8.33 12.96
CA GLY A 120 -2.30 9.10 11.75
C GLY A 120 -3.75 9.60 11.74
N ALA A 121 -4.72 8.73 12.02
CA ALA A 121 -6.13 9.11 12.10
C ALA A 121 -6.42 10.14 13.20
N ARG A 122 -5.66 10.14 14.30
CA ARG A 122 -5.73 11.19 15.33
C ARG A 122 -5.20 12.52 14.83
N ARG A 123 -4.09 12.49 14.08
CA ARG A 123 -3.51 13.68 13.45
C ARG A 123 -4.46 14.28 12.42
N ASP A 124 -5.09 13.45 11.57
CA ASP A 124 -6.11 13.88 10.59
C ASP A 124 -7.30 14.61 11.26
N LYS A 125 -7.55 14.33 12.56
CA LYS A 125 -8.54 15.02 13.39
C LYS A 125 -7.99 16.23 14.15
N GLY A 126 -6.75 16.65 13.92
CA GLY A 126 -6.07 17.72 14.64
C GLY A 126 -5.71 17.38 16.08
N GLN A 127 -5.65 16.08 16.43
CA GLN A 127 -5.36 15.58 17.78
C GLN A 127 -3.89 15.12 17.89
N THR A 128 -2.95 15.96 17.43
CA THR A 128 -1.52 15.61 17.34
C THR A 128 -0.92 15.22 18.69
N ALA A 129 -1.28 15.91 19.77
CA ALA A 129 -0.80 15.56 21.11
C ALA A 129 -1.23 14.14 21.54
N VAL A 130 -2.45 13.71 21.14
CA VAL A 130 -2.94 12.37 21.42
C VAL A 130 -2.19 11.34 20.58
N ALA A 131 -1.88 11.66 19.33
CA ALA A 131 -1.09 10.79 18.46
C ALA A 131 0.32 10.55 19.02
N VAL A 132 1.01 11.61 19.48
CA VAL A 132 2.31 11.49 20.15
C VAL A 132 2.23 10.55 21.35
N GLN A 133 1.26 10.77 22.21
CA GLN A 133 1.07 9.92 23.41
C GLN A 133 0.76 8.45 23.04
N MET A 134 -0.02 8.22 21.98
CA MET A 134 -0.33 6.86 21.53
C MET A 134 0.90 6.12 21.00
N LEU A 135 1.81 6.82 20.32
CA LEU A 135 3.03 6.23 19.76
C LEU A 135 4.14 6.10 20.81
N GLU A 136 4.03 6.70 21.98
CA GLU A 136 5.00 6.56 23.08
C GLU A 136 4.86 5.20 23.78
N VAL A 137 5.29 4.15 23.09
CA VAL A 137 5.18 2.75 23.52
C VAL A 137 6.56 2.12 23.75
N PRO A 138 6.65 1.06 24.57
CA PRO A 138 7.94 0.38 24.86
C PRO A 138 8.63 -0.15 23.59
N GLU A 139 7.87 -0.47 22.56
CA GLU A 139 8.33 -0.97 21.27
C GLU A 139 9.33 -0.02 20.59
N LEU A 140 9.21 1.29 20.76
CA LEU A 140 10.15 2.29 20.23
C LEU A 140 11.61 2.04 20.64
N THR A 141 11.82 1.49 21.83
CA THR A 141 13.14 1.26 22.42
C THR A 141 13.60 -0.19 22.33
N LYS A 142 12.78 -1.08 21.76
CA LYS A 142 13.17 -2.49 21.55
C LYS A 142 14.43 -2.59 20.71
N ARG A 143 15.32 -3.50 21.10
CA ARG A 143 16.50 -3.90 20.31
C ARG A 143 16.10 -5.08 19.44
N THR A 144 15.52 -4.81 18.29
CA THR A 144 15.07 -5.79 17.32
C THR A 144 15.45 -5.35 15.92
N ARG A 145 15.49 -6.31 14.98
CA ARG A 145 15.61 -6.06 13.53
C ARG A 145 14.27 -6.22 12.81
N ALA A 146 13.16 -6.09 13.55
CA ALA A 146 11.83 -6.18 12.96
C ALA A 146 11.60 -5.05 11.96
N GLU A 147 11.07 -5.38 10.79
CA GLU A 147 10.83 -4.44 9.68
C GLU A 147 9.87 -3.29 10.04
N TRP A 148 9.00 -3.50 11.03
CA TRP A 148 8.11 -2.45 11.50
C TRP A 148 8.80 -1.37 12.36
N LEU A 149 10.00 -1.62 12.92
CA LEU A 149 10.63 -0.71 13.86
C LEU A 149 11.02 0.64 13.24
N PRO A 150 11.63 0.71 12.04
CA PRO A 150 11.89 1.99 11.39
C PRO A 150 10.62 2.81 11.19
N ARG A 151 9.54 2.18 10.72
CA ARG A 151 8.24 2.83 10.48
C ARG A 151 7.62 3.38 11.76
N LEU A 152 7.67 2.62 12.87
CA LEU A 152 7.16 3.08 14.16
C LEU A 152 7.92 4.31 14.66
N ARG A 153 9.26 4.27 14.59
CA ARG A 153 10.11 5.40 15.00
C ARG A 153 9.90 6.62 14.13
N TYR A 154 9.78 6.43 12.82
CA TYR A 154 9.45 7.49 11.89
C TYR A 154 8.10 8.14 12.22
N ALA A 155 7.05 7.34 12.38
CA ALA A 155 5.72 7.85 12.71
C ALA A 155 5.69 8.65 14.02
N TYR A 156 6.47 8.22 15.02
CA TYR A 156 6.62 8.95 16.27
C TYR A 156 7.38 10.27 16.10
N ALA A 157 8.48 10.25 15.34
CA ALA A 157 9.26 11.44 15.01
C ALA A 157 8.41 12.47 14.25
N ASP A 158 7.65 12.02 13.26
CA ASP A 158 6.80 12.88 12.44
C ASP A 158 5.65 13.50 13.27
N ALA A 159 5.06 12.74 14.19
CA ALA A 159 4.08 13.26 15.13
C ALA A 159 4.68 14.31 16.09
N LEU A 160 5.92 14.12 16.54
CA LEU A 160 6.65 15.08 17.35
C LEU A 160 6.93 16.38 16.59
N ALA A 161 7.38 16.27 15.32
CA ALA A 161 7.64 17.41 14.45
C ALA A 161 6.37 18.25 14.25
N GLU A 162 5.24 17.60 13.97
CA GLU A 162 3.93 18.26 13.83
C GLU A 162 3.47 18.91 15.13
N ALA A 163 3.83 18.33 16.30
CA ALA A 163 3.57 18.92 17.60
C ALA A 163 4.50 20.12 17.94
N GLY A 164 5.43 20.48 17.04
CA GLY A 164 6.41 21.56 17.25
C GLY A 164 7.59 21.16 18.15
N ARG A 165 7.77 19.85 18.41
CA ARG A 165 8.88 19.29 19.21
C ARG A 165 10.03 18.88 18.30
N THR A 166 10.60 19.84 17.57
CA THR A 166 11.58 19.59 16.49
C THR A 166 12.84 18.90 16.99
N ASP A 167 13.38 19.30 18.15
CA ASP A 167 14.61 18.70 18.69
C ASP A 167 14.40 17.21 19.05
N ASP A 168 13.24 16.89 19.64
CA ASP A 168 12.87 15.50 19.95
C ASP A 168 12.63 14.70 18.66
N ALA A 169 11.99 15.31 17.66
CA ALA A 169 11.74 14.68 16.37
C ALA A 169 13.02 14.29 15.66
N LEU A 170 14.02 15.18 15.62
CA LEU A 170 15.35 14.92 15.06
C LEU A 170 16.01 13.69 15.69
N VAL A 171 15.99 13.60 17.02
CA VAL A 171 16.53 12.42 17.71
C VAL A 171 15.87 11.13 17.25
N TRP A 172 14.56 11.14 17.03
CA TRP A 172 13.83 9.95 16.63
C TRP A 172 13.93 9.65 15.14
N PHE A 173 14.05 10.66 14.27
CA PHE A 173 14.37 10.43 12.85
C PHE A 173 15.74 9.78 12.70
N HIS A 174 16.77 10.26 13.40
CA HIS A 174 18.09 9.60 13.39
C HIS A 174 18.04 8.17 13.94
N ARG A 175 17.22 7.90 14.96
CA ARG A 175 17.01 6.54 15.45
C ARG A 175 16.26 5.65 14.47
N ALA A 176 15.35 6.20 13.69
CA ALA A 176 14.67 5.49 12.61
C ALA A 176 15.67 5.16 11.50
N ALA A 177 16.40 6.15 10.98
CA ALA A 177 17.41 5.98 9.94
C ALA A 177 18.49 4.96 10.34
N GLY A 178 18.92 4.95 11.61
CA GLY A 178 19.94 4.01 12.11
C GLY A 178 19.51 2.52 12.11
N VAL A 179 18.23 2.20 11.85
CA VAL A 179 17.69 0.83 11.74
C VAL A 179 16.99 0.58 10.40
N ASP A 180 16.87 1.58 9.56
CA ASP A 180 16.25 1.55 8.23
C ASP A 180 17.33 1.28 7.18
N GLY A 181 17.82 0.03 7.15
CA GLY A 181 18.94 -0.35 6.27
C GLY A 181 18.60 -0.23 4.78
N ASP A 182 17.33 -0.33 4.43
CA ASP A 182 16.86 -0.28 3.04
C ASP A 182 16.30 1.11 2.65
N GLY A 183 16.34 2.09 3.57
CA GLY A 183 15.87 3.47 3.34
C GLY A 183 14.36 3.59 3.08
N VAL A 184 13.57 2.62 3.53
CA VAL A 184 12.13 2.54 3.21
C VAL A 184 11.32 3.72 3.78
N THR A 185 11.79 4.32 4.90
CA THR A 185 11.03 5.38 5.57
C THR A 185 11.39 6.79 5.12
N GLY A 186 12.55 7.00 4.49
CA GLY A 186 13.07 8.33 4.20
C GLY A 186 13.42 9.13 5.48
N ALA A 187 13.75 8.44 6.58
CA ALA A 187 14.00 9.08 7.87
C ALA A 187 15.27 9.93 7.87
N ALA A 188 16.28 9.55 7.10
CA ALA A 188 17.52 10.30 6.97
C ALA A 188 17.30 11.64 6.26
N GLU A 189 16.55 11.61 5.15
CA GLU A 189 16.17 12.78 4.36
C GLU A 189 15.34 13.73 5.20
N ARG A 190 14.38 13.19 5.95
CA ARG A 190 13.53 14.00 6.82
C ARG A 190 14.28 14.66 7.98
N ALA A 191 15.27 13.98 8.54
CA ALA A 191 16.17 14.56 9.54
C ALA A 191 16.96 15.73 8.94
N ALA A 192 17.57 15.52 7.79
CA ALA A 192 18.36 16.54 7.10
C ALA A 192 17.53 17.78 6.72
N GLU A 193 16.30 17.61 6.24
CA GLU A 193 15.38 18.73 5.98
C GLU A 193 15.14 19.57 7.25
N LEU A 194 14.89 18.91 8.39
CA LEU A 194 14.68 19.59 9.68
C LEU A 194 15.94 20.29 10.21
N GLU A 195 17.12 19.79 9.87
CA GLU A 195 18.42 20.40 10.16
C GLU A 195 18.75 21.56 9.20
N GLY A 196 17.95 21.75 8.15
CA GLY A 196 18.17 22.77 7.12
C GLY A 196 19.27 22.41 6.14
N LEU A 197 19.57 21.10 5.97
CA LEU A 197 20.49 20.59 4.98
C LEU A 197 19.74 20.42 3.66
N GLU A 198 20.22 21.05 2.60
CA GLU A 198 19.75 20.81 1.24
C GLU A 198 20.62 19.74 0.60
N PHE A 199 20.04 18.61 0.20
CA PHE A 199 20.71 17.65 -0.66
C PHE A 199 20.66 18.18 -2.08
N THR A 200 21.84 18.48 -2.64
CA THR A 200 21.98 18.75 -4.07
C THR A 200 22.33 17.41 -4.72
N ASP A 201 21.51 16.92 -5.61
CA ASP A 201 21.86 15.79 -6.48
C ASP A 201 23.11 16.17 -7.28
N LEU A 202 24.20 15.48 -7.02
CA LEU A 202 25.46 15.69 -7.73
C LEU A 202 25.45 15.12 -9.15
N ASP A 203 24.36 14.44 -9.54
CA ASP A 203 24.24 13.77 -10.83
C ASP A 203 23.77 14.69 -11.97
N GLU A 204 23.43 15.96 -11.70
CA GLU A 204 23.03 16.92 -12.75
C GLU A 204 24.21 17.72 -13.38
N ASP A 205 25.45 17.48 -12.97
CA ASP A 205 26.62 18.13 -13.55
C ASP A 205 27.38 17.20 -14.52
N ASP A 206 26.64 16.54 -15.45
CA ASP A 206 27.22 16.09 -16.71
C ASP A 206 27.53 17.33 -17.57
N THR A 207 28.52 18.11 -17.10
CA THR A 207 29.22 19.00 -17.98
C THR A 207 29.86 18.12 -19.05
N VAL A 208 29.21 18.13 -20.22
CA VAL A 208 29.79 17.69 -21.48
C VAL A 208 31.16 18.35 -21.58
N VAL A 209 32.20 17.63 -21.22
CA VAL A 209 33.56 17.98 -21.59
C VAL A 209 33.61 17.79 -23.10
N ASP A 210 33.53 18.91 -23.78
CA ASP A 210 33.81 19.06 -25.19
C ASP A 210 35.23 18.53 -25.44
N ASP A 211 35.34 17.25 -25.83
CA ASP A 211 36.57 16.69 -26.35
C ASP A 211 36.79 17.23 -27.76
N GLU A 212 37.22 18.50 -27.81
CA GLU A 212 37.93 19.03 -28.98
C GLU A 212 39.38 18.56 -28.96
N TYR A 213 39.79 18.01 -30.11
CA TYR A 213 41.15 17.72 -30.59
C TYR A 213 41.79 16.37 -30.21
N PHE A 214 41.66 15.45 -31.12
CA PHE A 214 42.82 14.83 -31.73
C PHE A 214 42.48 14.36 -33.19
N GLU A 215 42.80 15.25 -34.14
CA GLU A 215 43.01 14.82 -35.53
C GLU A 215 44.35 14.08 -35.54
N ASP A 216 44.34 12.80 -35.93
CA ASP A 216 45.52 12.14 -36.46
C ASP A 216 45.18 11.42 -37.77
N GLU A 217 45.74 12.03 -38.83
CA GLU A 217 45.77 11.47 -40.17
C GLU A 217 46.58 10.16 -40.19
N THR A 218 45.98 9.08 -40.74
CA THR A 218 46.73 8.21 -41.69
C THR A 218 45.79 7.24 -42.38
N THR A 219 45.61 7.52 -43.71
CA THR A 219 45.69 6.61 -44.87
C THR A 219 45.00 5.25 -44.87
N ASP A 220 43.96 5.20 -45.71
CA ASP A 220 43.79 4.35 -46.89
C ASP A 220 44.12 2.86 -46.78
N THR A 221 43.10 2.02 -46.96
CA THR A 221 43.11 0.93 -47.97
C THR A 221 41.70 0.30 -48.11
N THR A 222 41.18 0.41 -49.31
CA THR A 222 40.12 -0.35 -49.99
C THR A 222 40.09 -1.84 -49.67
N THR A 223 38.88 -2.40 -49.48
CA THR A 223 38.41 -3.55 -50.25
C THR A 223 36.90 -3.74 -50.11
N ASP A 224 36.27 -3.61 -51.20
CA ASP A 224 35.05 -4.10 -51.80
C ASP A 224 34.74 -5.57 -51.45
N THR A 225 33.50 -5.88 -51.07
CA THR A 225 32.77 -7.07 -51.56
C THR A 225 31.27 -6.98 -51.22
N THR A 226 30.52 -6.90 -52.27
CA THR A 226 29.08 -7.15 -52.49
C THR A 226 28.58 -8.48 -51.95
N THR A 227 27.31 -8.54 -51.59
CA THR A 227 26.19 -9.38 -52.07
C THR A 227 25.06 -9.27 -51.05
N ASP A 228 23.96 -8.72 -51.41
CA ASP A 228 22.71 -9.20 -52.05
C ASP A 228 21.89 -10.20 -51.22
N GLU A 229 20.64 -9.81 -51.20
CA GLU A 229 19.38 -10.57 -51.35
C GLU A 229 18.57 -10.88 -50.09
N ASP A 230 17.43 -10.18 -50.03
CA ASP A 230 16.02 -10.62 -50.04
C ASP A 230 15.48 -11.45 -48.84
N ALA A 231 14.47 -10.96 -48.23
CA ALA A 231 13.10 -11.44 -48.41
C ALA A 231 12.13 -10.75 -47.43
N ASP A 232 11.11 -10.18 -48.01
CA ASP A 232 9.83 -9.79 -47.46
C ASP A 232 9.13 -10.97 -46.78
N GLU A 233 8.41 -10.73 -45.69
CA GLU A 233 7.09 -11.35 -45.46
C GLU A 233 6.30 -10.50 -44.49
N ASP A 234 5.35 -9.76 -45.05
CA ASP A 234 4.17 -9.20 -44.40
C ASP A 234 3.29 -10.35 -43.87
N ASP A 235 2.84 -10.25 -42.64
CA ASP A 235 1.69 -11.01 -42.16
C ASP A 235 0.76 -10.10 -41.34
N ASP A 236 -0.15 -9.46 -42.11
CA ASP A 236 -1.34 -8.80 -41.61
C ASP A 236 -2.28 -9.86 -40.99
N LEU A 237 -2.53 -9.79 -39.71
CA LEU A 237 -3.66 -10.44 -39.08
C LEU A 237 -4.59 -9.41 -38.46
N ASP A 238 -5.52 -8.94 -39.28
CA ASP A 238 -6.79 -8.40 -38.84
C ASP A 238 -7.53 -9.43 -37.98
N ALA A 239 -7.81 -9.09 -36.75
CA ALA A 239 -8.76 -9.81 -35.92
C ALA A 239 -9.83 -8.85 -35.42
N ASP A 240 -11.00 -8.98 -36.03
CA ASP A 240 -12.26 -8.39 -35.68
C ASP A 240 -12.55 -8.54 -34.17
N ALA A 241 -12.69 -7.43 -33.48
CA ALA A 241 -13.22 -7.38 -32.13
C ALA A 241 -14.76 -7.27 -32.22
N GLU A 242 -15.45 -8.38 -31.97
CA GLU A 242 -16.89 -8.36 -31.75
C GLU A 242 -17.17 -7.76 -30.35
N ASP A 243 -17.88 -6.64 -30.37
CA ASP A 243 -18.52 -6.00 -29.21
C ASP A 243 -19.51 -6.98 -28.57
N VAL A 244 -19.19 -7.44 -27.36
CA VAL A 244 -20.15 -8.15 -26.53
C VAL A 244 -20.68 -7.16 -25.49
N ASP A 245 -21.87 -6.63 -25.75
CA ASP A 245 -22.71 -5.93 -24.79
C ASP A 245 -22.98 -6.88 -23.59
N LEU A 246 -22.39 -6.57 -22.46
CA LEU A 246 -22.74 -7.19 -21.18
C LEU A 246 -23.66 -6.25 -20.42
N GLU A 247 -24.91 -6.67 -20.33
CA GLU A 247 -25.95 -6.06 -19.51
C GLU A 247 -25.47 -5.90 -18.06
N GLU A 248 -25.64 -4.68 -17.53
CA GLU A 248 -25.41 -4.36 -16.13
C GLU A 248 -26.49 -5.02 -15.27
N ASP A 249 -26.15 -6.13 -14.63
CA ASP A 249 -26.94 -6.63 -13.50
C ASP A 249 -26.68 -5.77 -12.27
N THR A 250 -27.57 -4.83 -12.02
CA THR A 250 -27.66 -4.09 -10.77
C THR A 250 -28.33 -4.97 -9.73
N ASP A 251 -27.55 -5.73 -8.98
CA ASP A 251 -28.02 -6.34 -7.73
C ASP A 251 -28.17 -5.23 -6.66
N GLU A 252 -29.39 -4.72 -6.56
CA GLU A 252 -29.84 -3.96 -5.40
C GLU A 252 -29.82 -4.88 -4.17
N VAL A 253 -28.82 -4.68 -3.31
CA VAL A 253 -28.79 -5.31 -1.99
C VAL A 253 -29.65 -4.47 -1.06
N ASP A 254 -30.85 -4.97 -0.83
CA ASP A 254 -31.83 -4.44 0.14
C ASP A 254 -31.27 -4.64 1.57
N ASP A 255 -30.68 -3.59 2.15
CA ASP A 255 -30.30 -3.55 3.56
C ASP A 255 -31.56 -3.31 4.39
N GLN A 256 -32.21 -4.38 4.80
CA GLN A 256 -33.25 -4.33 5.83
C GLN A 256 -32.57 -4.34 7.20
N ASP A 257 -32.44 -3.15 7.79
CA ASP A 257 -32.18 -2.94 9.21
C ASP A 257 -33.39 -3.43 10.00
N ASP A 258 -33.28 -4.61 10.61
CA ASP A 258 -34.21 -5.10 11.64
C ASP A 258 -33.82 -4.47 12.99
N ASP A 259 -34.32 -3.25 13.24
CA ASP A 259 -34.40 -2.66 14.59
C ASP A 259 -35.55 -3.34 15.36
N GLN A 260 -35.23 -4.35 16.15
CA GLN A 260 -36.14 -4.85 17.18
C GLN A 260 -35.80 -4.19 18.52
N ASP A 261 -36.55 -3.14 18.81
CA ASP A 261 -36.72 -2.58 20.15
C ASP A 261 -37.33 -3.62 21.09
N ASP A 262 -36.49 -4.21 21.96
CA ASP A 262 -36.98 -4.94 23.13
C ASP A 262 -37.30 -3.95 24.26
N VAL A 263 -38.58 -3.56 24.30
CA VAL A 263 -39.20 -2.88 25.46
C VAL A 263 -39.36 -3.91 26.56
N VAL A 264 -38.54 -3.87 27.59
CA VAL A 264 -38.76 -4.63 28.84
C VAL A 264 -39.55 -3.78 29.81
N ASP A 265 -40.76 -4.18 29.95
CA ASP A 265 -41.78 -3.72 30.87
C ASP A 265 -41.36 -3.78 32.35
N GLY A 266 -41.63 -2.68 33.05
CA GLY A 266 -41.35 -2.55 34.49
C GLY A 266 -42.26 -3.39 35.36
N GLY A 267 -41.66 -4.26 36.14
CA GLY A 267 -42.35 -4.94 37.25
C GLY A 267 -42.04 -4.31 38.59
N GLU A 268 -42.96 -3.48 39.07
CA GLU A 268 -43.03 -3.09 40.51
C GLU A 268 -43.20 -4.34 41.40
N ASN A 269 -42.41 -4.48 42.40
CA ASN A 269 -42.77 -5.31 43.57
C ASN A 269 -42.56 -4.53 44.88
N LYS A 270 -43.69 -4.15 45.46
CA LYS A 270 -43.85 -3.68 46.82
C LYS A 270 -43.90 -4.88 47.76
N GLY A 271 -43.38 -4.67 48.94
CA GLY A 271 -43.60 -5.43 50.16
C GLY A 271 -42.32 -5.57 50.94
N GLY A 272 -42.12 -5.09 52.13
CA GLY A 272 -43.01 -4.94 53.26
C GLY A 272 -42.44 -5.75 54.39
N GLY A 273 -42.10 -5.12 55.47
CA GLY A 273 -42.15 -5.77 56.77
C GLY A 273 -40.85 -6.10 57.48
N GLU A 274 -40.72 -5.42 58.55
CA GLU A 274 -40.07 -5.67 59.88
C GLU A 274 -38.59 -5.41 60.04
#